data_8e65920848ba83756b3faa1d69d8c360
#
_entry.id   8e65920848ba83756b3faa1d69d8c360
#
_cell.length_a   1.000
_cell.length_b   1.000
_cell.length_c   1.000
_cell.angle_alpha   90.00
_cell.angle_beta   90.00
_cell.angle_gamma   90.00
#
_symmetry.space_group_name_H-M   'P 1'
#
loop_
_entity.id
_entity.type
_entity.pdbx_description
1 polymer ?
#
loop_
_entity_poly.entity_id
_entity_poly.type
_entity_poly.pdbx_seq_one_letter_code
_entity_poly.pdbx_strand_id
1 'polypeptide(L)'
;MTNIIKHKNQRVAVFIDAQNMYHSAKSLFGGRVNFKELLKTAVAGRQLIRAFGYVIRTKTGEEKPFIDALLSLGIESREKDLQEFFGGAKKADWDVGIAVDAIRTAEIVDAIVVASGDG
;
A
#
# COMPACT_ATOMS: atom_id res chain seq x y z
N MET A 1 -20.06 16.42 6.73
CA MET A 1 -19.53 15.32 5.93
C MET A 1 -19.22 15.77 4.52
N THR A 2 -18.04 15.50 4.09
CA THR A 2 -17.63 15.87 2.75
C THR A 2 -18.19 14.90 1.73
N ASN A 3 -18.90 15.40 0.74
CA ASN A 3 -19.36 14.55 -0.36
C ASN A 3 -18.22 14.38 -1.36
N ILE A 4 -17.71 13.17 -1.41
CA ILE A 4 -16.71 12.82 -2.39
C ILE A 4 -17.45 12.34 -3.64
N ILE A 5 -17.33 13.12 -4.70
CA ILE A 5 -17.92 12.74 -5.98
C ILE A 5 -16.95 11.81 -6.68
N LYS A 6 -17.38 10.57 -6.91
CA LYS A 6 -16.58 9.57 -7.59
C LYS A 6 -17.11 9.38 -8.99
N HIS A 7 -16.43 9.96 -9.96
CA HIS A 7 -16.78 9.81 -11.36
C HIS A 7 -15.96 8.69 -11.99
N LYS A 8 -16.61 7.83 -12.76
CA LYS A 8 -15.93 6.70 -13.40
C LYS A 8 -14.81 7.10 -14.35
N ASN A 9 -14.81 8.36 -14.82
CA ASN A 9 -13.75 8.87 -15.67
C ASN A 9 -12.56 9.45 -14.90
N GLN A 10 -12.64 9.52 -13.59
CA GLN A 10 -11.51 9.98 -12.79
C GLN A 10 -10.37 8.98 -12.84
N ARG A 11 -9.16 9.50 -12.94
CA ARG A 11 -7.93 8.71 -12.89
C ARG A 11 -7.48 8.63 -11.44
N VAL A 12 -7.19 7.42 -10.98
CA VAL A 12 -6.88 7.15 -9.58
C VAL A 12 -5.53 6.48 -9.44
N ALA A 13 -4.75 6.90 -8.47
CA ALA A 13 -3.57 6.18 -8.01
C ALA A 13 -3.83 5.71 -6.57
N VAL A 14 -3.46 4.46 -6.28
CA VAL A 14 -3.68 3.85 -4.98
C VAL A 14 -2.34 3.54 -4.33
N PHE A 15 -2.16 3.96 -3.09
CA PHE A 15 -0.95 3.75 -2.31
C PHE A 15 -1.30 2.93 -1.08
N ILE A 16 -0.76 1.73 -1.01
CA ILE A 16 -1.12 0.77 0.03
C ILE A 16 0.08 0.56 0.94
N ASP A 17 -0.04 0.92 2.21
CA ASP A 17 0.94 0.55 3.22
C ASP A 17 0.73 -0.93 3.54
N ALA A 18 1.20 -1.78 2.64
CA ALA A 18 0.91 -3.20 2.66
C ALA A 18 1.51 -3.89 3.87
N GLN A 19 2.70 -3.46 4.29
CA GLN A 19 3.38 -4.04 5.44
C GLN A 19 2.56 -3.81 6.71
N ASN A 20 2.12 -2.58 6.91
CA ASN A 20 1.33 -2.22 8.08
C ASN A 20 -0.02 -2.95 8.09
N MET A 21 -0.68 -3.02 6.95
CA MET A 21 -1.96 -3.72 6.84
C MET A 21 -1.80 -5.22 7.07
N TYR A 22 -0.73 -5.81 6.56
CA TYR A 22 -0.44 -7.23 6.76
C TYR A 22 -0.27 -7.55 8.25
N HIS A 23 0.52 -6.75 8.96
CA HIS A 23 0.74 -6.96 10.39
C HIS A 23 -0.53 -6.74 11.20
N SER A 24 -1.31 -5.73 10.87
CA SER A 24 -2.57 -5.47 11.54
C SER A 24 -3.56 -6.62 11.38
N ALA A 25 -3.70 -7.14 10.17
CA ALA A 25 -4.61 -8.26 9.92
C ALA A 25 -4.15 -9.52 10.65
N LYS A 26 -2.86 -9.81 10.62
CA LYS A 26 -2.29 -10.97 11.29
C LYS A 26 -2.47 -10.89 12.80
N SER A 27 -2.25 -9.71 13.38
CA SER A 27 -2.33 -9.48 14.81
C SER A 27 -3.77 -9.47 15.32
N LEU A 28 -4.69 -8.82 14.60
CA LEU A 28 -6.05 -8.60 15.08
C LEU A 28 -7.02 -9.71 14.68
N PHE A 29 -6.84 -10.26 13.49
CA PHE A 29 -7.81 -11.19 12.91
C PHE A 29 -7.25 -12.57 12.63
N GLY A 30 -5.94 -12.76 12.82
CA GLY A 30 -5.27 -14.01 12.50
C GLY A 30 -5.38 -14.38 11.02
N GLY A 31 -5.72 -13.43 10.16
CA GLY A 31 -6.08 -13.68 8.78
C GLY A 31 -5.25 -12.87 7.79
N ARG A 32 -5.65 -13.00 6.54
CA ARG A 32 -4.98 -12.33 5.42
C ARG A 32 -5.78 -11.12 4.99
N VAL A 33 -5.06 -10.09 4.53
CA VAL A 33 -5.70 -8.96 3.88
C VAL A 33 -6.09 -9.37 2.46
N ASN A 34 -7.32 -9.09 2.08
CA ASN A 34 -7.76 -9.31 0.70
C ASN A 34 -7.45 -8.06 -0.11
N PHE A 35 -6.26 -8.02 -0.71
CA PHE A 35 -5.81 -6.86 -1.48
C PHE A 35 -6.59 -6.67 -2.76
N LYS A 36 -7.16 -7.72 -3.32
CA LYS A 36 -8.02 -7.62 -4.50
C LYS A 36 -9.26 -6.79 -4.19
N GLU A 37 -9.94 -7.11 -3.09
CA GLU A 37 -11.12 -6.36 -2.66
C GLU A 37 -10.77 -4.95 -2.21
N LEU A 38 -9.64 -4.79 -1.52
CA LEU A 38 -9.16 -3.49 -1.11
C LEU A 38 -8.95 -2.58 -2.33
N LEU A 39 -8.26 -3.09 -3.34
CA LEU A 39 -7.98 -2.35 -4.55
C LEU A 39 -9.27 -1.99 -5.29
N LYS A 40 -10.18 -2.93 -5.41
CA LYS A 40 -11.48 -2.72 -6.03
C LYS A 40 -12.27 -1.62 -5.33
N THR A 41 -12.29 -1.64 -4.00
CA THR A 41 -12.99 -0.63 -3.21
C THR A 41 -12.33 0.74 -3.36
N ALA A 42 -11.01 0.81 -3.36
CA ALA A 42 -10.27 2.05 -3.52
C ALA A 42 -10.50 2.68 -4.90
N VAL A 43 -10.51 1.85 -5.94
CA VAL A 43 -10.74 2.31 -7.31
C VAL A 43 -12.20 2.78 -7.48
N ALA A 44 -13.14 2.08 -6.89
CA ALA A 44 -14.57 2.45 -6.87
C ALA A 44 -15.12 2.71 -8.28
N GLY A 45 -14.80 1.82 -9.23
CA GLY A 45 -15.28 1.94 -10.59
C GLY A 45 -14.62 3.01 -11.44
N ARG A 46 -13.64 3.72 -10.90
CA ARG A 46 -12.88 4.74 -11.63
C ARG A 46 -11.74 4.10 -12.42
N GLN A 47 -10.90 4.91 -13.05
CA GLN A 47 -9.78 4.41 -13.84
C GLN A 47 -8.52 4.32 -12.98
N LEU A 48 -8.05 3.09 -12.78
CA LEU A 48 -6.81 2.88 -12.04
C LEU A 48 -5.63 3.14 -12.97
N ILE A 49 -4.81 4.12 -12.62
CA ILE A 49 -3.61 4.46 -13.37
C ILE A 49 -2.40 3.72 -12.80
N ARG A 50 -2.22 3.78 -11.47
CA ARG A 50 -1.13 3.09 -10.78
C ARG A 50 -1.57 2.65 -9.39
N ALA A 51 -1.04 1.52 -8.96
CA ALA A 51 -1.20 1.05 -7.59
C ALA A 51 0.15 0.62 -7.04
N PHE A 52 0.50 1.08 -5.85
CA PHE A 52 1.76 0.77 -5.19
C PHE A 52 1.50 0.08 -3.87
N GLY A 53 2.23 -0.99 -3.61
CA GLY A 53 2.26 -1.63 -2.30
C GLY A 53 3.63 -1.47 -1.68
N TYR A 54 3.69 -0.96 -0.46
CA TYR A 54 4.94 -0.65 0.23
C TYR A 54 5.25 -1.75 1.22
N VAL A 55 6.39 -2.40 1.03
CA VAL A 55 6.78 -3.61 1.77
C VAL A 55 8.19 -3.45 2.31
N ILE A 56 8.42 -4.03 3.47
CA ILE A 56 9.75 -4.07 4.08
C ILE A 56 10.27 -5.49 3.99
N ARG A 57 11.46 -5.65 3.41
CA ARG A 57 12.10 -6.95 3.26
C ARG A 57 12.92 -7.28 4.50
N THR A 58 12.80 -8.53 4.93
CA THR A 58 13.62 -9.08 6.01
C THR A 58 14.65 -10.04 5.43
N LYS A 59 15.62 -10.40 6.26
CA LYS A 59 16.67 -11.37 5.84
C LYS A 59 16.11 -12.76 5.59
N THR A 60 15.00 -13.10 6.23
CA THR A 60 14.37 -14.42 6.09
C THR A 60 13.63 -14.57 4.77
N GLY A 61 13.25 -13.47 4.15
CA GLY A 61 12.49 -13.50 2.89
C GLY A 61 11.08 -14.04 3.03
N GLU A 62 10.54 -14.08 4.23
CA GLU A 62 9.22 -14.64 4.48
C GLU A 62 8.09 -13.82 3.85
N GLU A 63 8.36 -12.58 3.46
CA GLU A 63 7.39 -11.72 2.81
C GLU A 63 7.29 -11.96 1.30
N LYS A 64 8.12 -12.83 0.74
CA LYS A 64 8.12 -13.07 -0.71
C LYS A 64 6.76 -13.53 -1.27
N PRO A 65 6.08 -14.51 -0.66
CA PRO A 65 4.75 -14.89 -1.17
C PRO A 65 3.76 -13.74 -1.14
N PHE A 66 3.88 -12.88 -0.17
CA PHE A 66 3.05 -11.70 -0.02
C PHE A 66 3.32 -10.70 -1.16
N ILE A 67 4.60 -10.44 -1.47
CA ILE A 67 5.00 -9.59 -2.58
C ILE A 67 4.49 -10.17 -3.91
N ASP A 68 4.65 -11.47 -4.10
CA ASP A 68 4.16 -12.14 -5.31
C ASP A 68 2.64 -11.99 -5.47
N ALA A 69 1.91 -12.03 -4.38
CA ALA A 69 0.47 -11.83 -4.40
C ALA A 69 0.11 -10.40 -4.82
N LEU A 70 0.83 -9.39 -4.34
CA LEU A 70 0.63 -8.01 -4.76
C LEU A 70 0.87 -7.85 -6.26
N LEU A 71 1.98 -8.39 -6.75
CA LEU A 71 2.35 -8.29 -8.15
C LEU A 71 1.32 -8.96 -9.06
N SER A 72 0.76 -10.08 -8.62
CA SER A 72 -0.26 -10.79 -9.41
C SER A 72 -1.53 -9.98 -9.60
N LEU A 73 -1.77 -9.00 -8.74
CA LEU A 73 -2.94 -8.11 -8.83
C LEU A 73 -2.65 -6.82 -9.61
N GLY A 74 -1.43 -6.69 -10.15
CA GLY A 74 -1.02 -5.48 -10.85
C GLY A 74 -0.59 -4.35 -9.93
N ILE A 75 -0.33 -4.65 -8.66
CA ILE A 75 0.16 -3.68 -7.69
C ILE A 75 1.69 -3.66 -7.76
N GLU A 76 2.27 -2.48 -7.97
CA GLU A 76 3.72 -2.33 -8.01
C GLU A 76 4.28 -2.42 -6.60
N SER A 77 5.26 -3.28 -6.39
CA SER A 77 5.89 -3.45 -5.09
C SER A 77 7.03 -2.45 -4.93
N ARG A 78 6.96 -1.64 -3.88
CA ARG A 78 8.06 -0.78 -3.43
C ARG A 78 8.65 -1.45 -2.21
N GLU A 79 9.92 -1.84 -2.29
CA GLU A 79 10.56 -2.64 -1.26
C GLU A 79 11.75 -1.90 -0.68
N LYS A 80 11.94 -2.03 0.62
CA LYS A 80 13.16 -1.61 1.27
C LYS A 80 13.54 -2.60 2.36
N ASP A 81 14.83 -2.63 2.70
CA ASP A 81 15.32 -3.53 3.70
C ASP A 81 15.02 -3.04 5.11
N LEU A 82 14.74 -3.98 6.00
CA LEU A 82 14.59 -3.69 7.41
C LEU A 82 15.94 -3.19 7.95
N GLN A 83 15.94 -2.01 8.53
CA GLN A 83 17.15 -1.41 9.09
C GLN A 83 17.23 -1.67 10.58
N GLU A 84 18.40 -2.11 11.03
CA GLU A 84 18.69 -2.26 12.42
C GLU A 84 19.57 -1.10 12.87
N PHE A 85 19.14 -0.39 13.92
CA PHE A 85 19.89 0.73 14.44
C PHE A 85 20.78 0.29 15.59
N PHE A 86 21.73 1.14 15.93
CA PHE A 86 22.64 0.91 17.04
C PHE A 86 21.82 0.64 18.31
N GLY A 87 22.17 -0.42 19.02
CA GLY A 87 21.42 -0.86 20.19
C GLY A 87 20.32 -1.87 19.90
N GLY A 88 20.23 -2.37 18.67
CA GLY A 88 19.25 -3.40 18.29
C GLY A 88 17.87 -2.89 17.95
N ALA A 89 17.67 -1.57 17.97
CA ALA A 89 16.39 -1.01 17.57
C ALA A 89 16.17 -1.19 16.06
N LYS A 90 14.95 -1.57 15.69
CA LYS A 90 14.58 -1.72 14.28
C LYS A 90 13.62 -0.62 13.89
N LYS A 91 13.90 0.01 12.77
CA LYS A 91 12.99 1.01 12.23
C LYS A 91 12.73 0.70 10.76
N ALA A 92 11.47 0.61 10.40
CA ALA A 92 11.08 0.35 9.04
C ALA A 92 9.67 0.88 8.83
N ASP A 93 9.56 1.99 8.13
CA ASP A 93 8.28 2.54 7.72
C ASP A 93 8.40 3.17 6.35
N TRP A 94 7.25 3.44 5.75
CA TRP A 94 7.15 4.01 4.43
C TRP A 94 6.47 5.38 4.40
N ASP A 95 6.22 5.99 5.56
CA ASP A 95 5.43 7.22 5.61
C ASP A 95 5.95 8.30 4.66
N VAL A 96 7.26 8.56 4.70
CA VAL A 96 7.89 9.56 3.83
C VAL A 96 7.87 9.09 2.37
N GLY A 97 8.16 7.82 2.13
CA GLY A 97 8.17 7.25 0.78
C GLY A 97 6.81 7.35 0.10
N ILE A 98 5.75 7.04 0.84
CA ILE A 98 4.38 7.15 0.33
C ILE A 98 4.06 8.61 0.01
N ALA A 99 4.42 9.54 0.89
CA ALA A 99 4.16 10.95 0.67
C ALA A 99 4.88 11.47 -0.58
N VAL A 100 6.14 11.09 -0.78
CA VAL A 100 6.90 11.51 -1.95
C VAL A 100 6.28 10.95 -3.23
N ASP A 101 5.95 9.68 -3.25
CA ASP A 101 5.34 9.04 -4.42
C ASP A 101 3.96 9.64 -4.72
N ALA A 102 3.18 9.96 -3.70
CA ALA A 102 1.88 10.58 -3.87
C ALA A 102 1.99 11.95 -4.51
N ILE A 103 2.95 12.76 -4.06
CA ILE A 103 3.20 14.09 -4.62
C ILE A 103 3.58 13.98 -6.09
N ARG A 104 4.48 13.06 -6.42
CA ARG A 104 4.92 12.85 -7.81
C ARG A 104 3.79 12.39 -8.72
N THR A 105 2.91 11.55 -8.20
CA THR A 105 1.84 10.97 -8.98
C THR A 105 0.64 11.92 -9.11
N ALA A 106 0.51 12.89 -8.21
CA ALA A 106 -0.62 13.81 -8.19
C ALA A 106 -0.79 14.58 -9.50
N GLU A 107 0.29 14.76 -10.27
CA GLU A 107 0.24 15.48 -11.54
C GLU A 107 -0.47 14.70 -12.65
N ILE A 108 -0.55 13.38 -12.53
CA ILE A 108 -1.08 12.53 -13.60
C ILE A 108 -2.40 11.86 -13.26
N VAL A 109 -2.93 12.10 -12.06
CA VAL A 109 -4.19 11.50 -11.63
C VAL A 109 -5.11 12.56 -11.05
N ASP A 110 -6.39 12.22 -10.97
CA ASP A 110 -7.42 13.11 -10.43
C ASP A 110 -7.68 12.86 -8.95
N ALA A 111 -7.36 11.66 -8.47
CA ALA A 111 -7.57 11.29 -7.08
C ALA A 111 -6.47 10.37 -6.60
N ILE A 112 -6.12 10.53 -5.32
CA ILE A 112 -5.14 9.68 -4.64
C ILE A 112 -5.85 9.01 -3.48
N VAL A 113 -5.68 7.69 -3.37
CA VAL A 113 -6.20 6.90 -2.27
C VAL A 113 -5.03 6.31 -1.50
N VAL A 114 -5.00 6.54 -0.20
CA VAL A 114 -3.98 5.95 0.67
C VAL A 114 -4.67 4.98 1.61
N ALA A 115 -4.21 3.74 1.61
CA ALA A 115 -4.73 2.69 2.47
C ALA A 115 -3.65 2.30 3.48
N SER A 116 -3.97 2.40 4.76
CA SER A 116 -3.08 2.06 5.85
C SER A 116 -3.83 1.28 6.91
N GLY A 117 -3.11 0.37 7.59
CA GLY A 117 -3.68 -0.40 8.68
C GLY A 117 -3.72 0.32 10.02
N ASP A 118 -3.28 1.58 10.08
CA ASP A 118 -3.36 2.37 11.29
C ASP A 118 -4.81 2.78 11.51
N GLY A 119 -5.35 2.24 12.55
CA GLY A 119 -6.72 2.49 12.93
C GLY A 119 -6.98 3.87 13.46
#